data_ecb834c641d1b69203e998124bdd7517
#
_entry.id   ecb834c641d1b69203e998124bdd7517
#
_cell.length_a   1.000
_cell.length_b   1.000
_cell.length_c   1.000
_cell.angle_alpha   90.00
_cell.angle_beta   90.00
_cell.angle_gamma   90.00
#
_symmetry.space_group_name_H-M   'P 1'
#
loop_
_entity.id
_entity.type
_entity.pdbx_description
1 polymer ?
#
loop_
_entity_poly.entity_id
_entity_poly.type
_entity_poly.pdbx_seq_one_letter_code
_entity_poly.pdbx_strand_id
1 'polypeptide(L)'
;LWIVIVVAYFGPKASIGWRRVIKMKDFVAVQHIKTREIFGSVRVETHLPQVRPIDDAKFLQAPHEHYVFPPVYVAELDSAIVCGGSNLVYWNSTVICHDLYRFQYDYTSEEFHGRQLIDAKANRIRLLCQDLTPLNMACAASFVDACAGNYAHWLTEVLPRIAIFCEIEEYANVPILVDEGLHSN
;
A
#
# COMPACT_ATOMS: atom_id res chain seq x y z
N LEU A 1 4.17 -2.35 7.02
CA LEU A 1 4.51 -1.88 5.67
C LEU A 1 4.92 -3.08 4.82
N TRP A 2 4.53 -3.13 3.57
CA TRP A 2 4.87 -4.24 2.69
C TRP A 2 5.29 -3.73 1.31
N ILE A 3 6.15 -4.49 0.65
CA ILE A 3 6.60 -4.28 -0.72
C ILE A 3 6.09 -5.49 -1.52
N VAL A 4 5.40 -5.25 -2.62
CA VAL A 4 4.86 -6.31 -3.47
C VAL A 4 5.73 -6.46 -4.70
N ILE A 5 6.29 -7.65 -4.88
CA ILE A 5 6.86 -8.05 -6.16
C ILE A 5 5.73 -8.66 -6.96
N VAL A 6 5.43 -8.04 -8.08
CA VAL A 6 4.35 -8.41 -8.97
C VAL A 6 4.93 -9.09 -10.19
N VAL A 7 4.52 -10.31 -10.43
CA VAL A 7 4.62 -10.93 -11.76
C VAL A 7 3.33 -10.59 -12.49
N ALA A 8 3.32 -9.49 -13.24
CA ALA A 8 2.11 -8.98 -13.86
C ALA A 8 1.83 -9.66 -15.19
N TYR A 9 0.69 -10.36 -15.29
CA TYR A 9 0.15 -10.83 -16.56
C TYR A 9 -1.12 -10.04 -16.90
N PHE A 10 -1.13 -9.34 -18.03
CA PHE A 10 -2.31 -8.66 -18.54
C PHE A 10 -2.77 -9.33 -19.83
N GLY A 11 -3.90 -10.01 -19.76
CA GLY A 11 -4.69 -10.38 -20.94
C GLY A 11 -5.47 -9.18 -21.49
N PRO A 12 -5.95 -9.24 -22.74
CA PRO A 12 -6.64 -8.12 -23.39
C PRO A 12 -7.96 -7.79 -22.69
N LYS A 13 -8.20 -6.50 -22.43
CA LYS A 13 -9.46 -5.87 -22.02
C LYS A 13 -10.24 -6.55 -20.89
N ALA A 14 -9.63 -6.80 -19.76
CA ALA A 14 -10.40 -7.21 -18.59
C ALA A 14 -11.00 -5.97 -17.93
N SER A 15 -12.31 -5.73 -18.13
CA SER A 15 -13.06 -4.94 -17.15
C SER A 15 -12.95 -5.70 -15.85
N ILE A 16 -12.15 -5.18 -14.92
CA ILE A 16 -11.95 -5.84 -13.63
C ILE A 16 -13.28 -5.73 -12.88
N GLY A 17 -14.01 -6.83 -12.79
CA GLY A 17 -15.28 -6.91 -12.10
C GLY A 17 -15.16 -6.62 -10.61
N TRP A 18 -16.27 -6.67 -9.89
CA TRP A 18 -16.28 -6.54 -8.44
C TRP A 18 -15.45 -7.64 -7.79
N ARG A 19 -14.55 -7.24 -6.88
CA ARG A 19 -13.66 -8.14 -6.13
C ARG A 19 -13.75 -7.89 -4.64
N ARG A 20 -13.67 -8.95 -3.86
CA ARG A 20 -13.67 -8.89 -2.40
C ARG A 20 -12.38 -8.24 -1.90
N VAL A 21 -12.49 -7.37 -0.88
CA VAL A 21 -11.36 -6.75 -0.22
C VAL A 21 -10.84 -7.62 0.91
N ILE A 22 -9.53 -7.75 1.01
CA ILE A 22 -8.82 -8.47 2.08
C ILE A 22 -7.58 -7.67 2.48
N LYS A 23 -7.19 -7.73 3.75
CA LYS A 23 -5.92 -7.17 4.21
C LYS A 23 -4.74 -8.02 3.75
N MET A 24 -3.60 -7.39 3.48
CA MET A 24 -2.40 -8.10 3.02
C MET A 24 -1.99 -9.24 3.97
N LYS A 25 -1.95 -9.00 5.29
CA LYS A 25 -1.59 -10.02 6.27
C LYS A 25 -2.52 -11.26 6.23
N ASP A 26 -3.83 -11.01 6.08
CA ASP A 26 -4.82 -12.08 6.02
C ASP A 26 -4.71 -12.85 4.70
N PHE A 27 -4.46 -12.12 3.60
CA PHE A 27 -4.21 -12.69 2.29
C PHE A 27 -2.96 -13.58 2.29
N VAL A 28 -1.84 -13.09 2.81
CA VAL A 28 -0.58 -13.83 2.93
C VAL A 28 -0.78 -15.13 3.71
N ALA A 29 -1.51 -15.07 4.84
CA ALA A 29 -1.79 -16.24 5.66
C ALA A 29 -2.67 -17.26 4.95
N VAL A 30 -3.75 -16.81 4.28
CA VAL A 30 -4.72 -17.70 3.61
C VAL A 30 -4.15 -18.34 2.35
N GLN A 31 -3.36 -17.58 1.58
CA GLN A 31 -2.80 -18.05 0.30
C GLN A 31 -1.40 -18.64 0.43
N HIS A 32 -0.84 -18.70 1.65
CA HIS A 32 0.52 -19.19 1.91
C HIS A 32 1.57 -18.49 1.04
N ILE A 33 1.43 -17.16 0.86
CA ILE A 33 2.30 -16.36 0.03
C ILE A 33 3.71 -16.33 0.64
N LYS A 34 4.73 -16.51 -0.20
CA LYS A 34 6.12 -16.33 0.22
C LYS A 34 6.35 -14.89 0.66
N THR A 35 6.83 -14.72 1.88
CA THR A 35 7.19 -13.41 2.44
C THR A 35 8.63 -13.42 2.94
N ARG A 36 9.27 -12.27 2.85
CA ARG A 36 10.56 -11.99 3.50
C ARG A 36 10.38 -10.82 4.46
N GLU A 37 10.47 -11.08 5.74
CA GLU A 37 10.47 -10.03 6.76
C GLU A 37 11.78 -9.23 6.70
N ILE A 38 11.66 -7.90 6.74
CA ILE A 38 12.76 -6.95 6.74
C ILE A 38 12.95 -6.38 8.14
N PHE A 39 11.85 -5.93 8.74
CA PHE A 39 11.81 -5.43 10.11
C PHE A 39 10.63 -6.07 10.84
N GLY A 40 10.88 -6.51 12.06
CA GLY A 40 9.83 -6.99 12.95
C GLY A 40 8.88 -5.87 13.40
N SER A 41 7.81 -6.26 14.07
CA SER A 41 6.90 -5.29 14.71
C SER A 41 7.63 -4.52 15.81
N VAL A 42 7.40 -3.19 15.86
CA VAL A 42 8.06 -2.30 16.84
C VAL A 42 6.99 -1.56 17.65
N ARG A 43 7.17 -1.55 18.97
CA ARG A 43 6.40 -0.70 19.89
C ARG A 43 7.16 0.60 20.11
N VAL A 44 6.49 1.73 19.89
CA VAL A 44 7.02 3.07 20.09
C VAL A 44 6.18 3.81 21.12
N GLU A 45 6.82 4.30 22.17
CA GLU A 45 6.16 5.13 23.19
C GLU A 45 5.88 6.54 22.62
N THR A 46 4.74 7.09 23.00
CA THR A 46 4.35 8.43 22.57
C THR A 46 4.94 9.47 23.52
N HIS A 47 5.74 10.38 22.99
CA HIS A 47 6.27 11.52 23.73
C HIS A 47 5.53 12.79 23.32
N LEU A 48 4.88 13.44 24.26
CA LEU A 48 4.25 14.74 24.03
C LEU A 48 5.31 15.83 23.87
N PRO A 49 5.13 16.79 22.95
CA PRO A 49 6.04 17.92 22.81
C PRO A 49 5.98 18.81 24.07
N GLN A 50 7.11 19.48 24.36
CA GLN A 50 7.12 20.52 25.39
C GLN A 50 6.37 21.75 24.88
N VAL A 51 5.41 22.23 25.65
CA VAL A 51 4.55 23.36 25.30
C VAL A 51 4.88 24.58 26.15
N ARG A 52 4.88 25.74 25.52
CA ARG A 52 4.99 27.02 26.23
C ARG A 52 3.89 27.96 25.71
N PRO A 53 3.08 28.58 26.61
CA PRO A 53 3.09 28.42 28.05
C PRO A 53 2.65 27.01 28.51
N ILE A 54 3.11 26.59 29.68
CA ILE A 54 2.88 25.22 30.20
C ILE A 54 1.40 24.91 30.41
N ASP A 55 0.57 25.93 30.63
CA ASP A 55 -0.87 25.80 30.79
C ASP A 55 -1.57 25.23 29.54
N ASP A 56 -0.95 25.37 28.36
CA ASP A 56 -1.46 24.83 27.11
C ASP A 56 -1.22 23.31 26.98
N ALA A 57 -0.39 22.73 27.84
CA ALA A 57 -0.16 21.29 27.87
C ALA A 57 -1.46 20.49 28.09
N LYS A 58 -2.46 21.09 28.76
CA LYS A 58 -3.79 20.48 28.97
C LYS A 58 -4.56 20.22 27.67
N PHE A 59 -4.22 20.91 26.59
CA PHE A 59 -4.85 20.71 25.27
C PHE A 59 -4.15 19.63 24.46
N LEU A 60 -2.95 19.19 24.88
CA LEU A 60 -2.23 18.10 24.24
C LEU A 60 -2.62 16.77 24.90
N GLN A 61 -3.29 15.94 24.13
CA GLN A 61 -3.58 14.57 24.53
C GLN A 61 -2.98 13.64 23.49
N ALA A 62 -2.08 12.76 23.92
CA ALA A 62 -1.70 11.63 23.07
C ALA A 62 -2.92 10.70 22.98
N PRO A 63 -3.40 10.35 21.76
CA PRO A 63 -4.52 9.43 21.61
C PRO A 63 -4.19 8.04 22.20
N HIS A 64 -2.90 7.70 22.26
CA HIS A 64 -2.40 6.43 22.81
C HIS A 64 -1.06 6.65 23.53
N GLU A 65 -0.82 5.91 24.60
CA GLU A 65 0.47 5.90 25.31
C GLU A 65 1.60 5.32 24.44
N HIS A 66 1.26 4.45 23.51
CA HIS A 66 2.19 3.83 22.59
C HIS A 66 1.51 3.44 21.29
N TYR A 67 2.30 3.29 20.24
CA TYR A 67 1.89 2.72 18.96
C TYR A 67 2.66 1.42 18.69
N VAL A 68 1.97 0.45 18.12
CA VAL A 68 2.59 -0.79 17.63
C VAL A 68 2.59 -0.72 16.11
N PHE A 69 3.77 -0.55 15.54
CA PHE A 69 3.95 -0.60 14.10
C PHE A 69 4.02 -2.05 13.63
N PRO A 70 3.29 -2.41 12.57
CA PRO A 70 3.33 -3.76 12.02
C PRO A 70 4.71 -4.06 11.42
N PRO A 71 5.05 -5.35 11.21
CA PRO A 71 6.29 -5.72 10.54
C PRO A 71 6.35 -5.17 9.12
N VAL A 72 7.56 -4.97 8.62
CA VAL A 72 7.85 -4.62 7.22
C VAL A 72 8.33 -5.87 6.52
N TYR A 73 7.70 -6.22 5.42
CA TYR A 73 8.06 -7.41 4.65
C TYR A 73 7.84 -7.23 3.15
N VAL A 74 8.55 -8.02 2.36
CA VAL A 74 8.30 -8.20 0.93
C VAL A 74 7.38 -9.40 0.76
N ALA A 75 6.34 -9.26 -0.07
CA ALA A 75 5.46 -10.36 -0.48
C ALA A 75 5.60 -10.61 -1.98
N GLU A 76 5.85 -11.85 -2.38
CA GLU A 76 5.96 -12.26 -3.78
C GLU A 76 4.60 -12.76 -4.28
N LEU A 77 4.01 -12.06 -5.23
CA LEU A 77 2.69 -12.39 -5.77
C LEU A 77 2.77 -12.78 -7.24
N ASP A 78 2.23 -13.93 -7.58
CA ASP A 78 2.05 -14.33 -8.97
C ASP A 78 0.87 -13.61 -9.60
N SER A 79 1.05 -13.06 -10.80
CA SER A 79 -0.04 -12.51 -11.64
C SER A 79 -0.89 -11.44 -10.96
N ALA A 80 -0.28 -10.51 -10.23
CA ALA A 80 -0.99 -9.38 -9.63
C ALA A 80 -1.10 -8.18 -10.59
N ILE A 81 -2.09 -7.33 -10.34
CA ILE A 81 -2.32 -6.08 -11.08
C ILE A 81 -2.17 -4.93 -10.10
N VAL A 82 -1.37 -3.94 -10.46
CA VAL A 82 -1.28 -2.66 -9.76
C VAL A 82 -1.68 -1.52 -10.71
N CYS A 83 -2.17 -0.43 -10.16
CA CYS A 83 -2.63 0.71 -10.94
C CYS A 83 -2.06 1.98 -10.31
N GLY A 84 -1.43 2.84 -11.12
CA GLY A 84 -0.95 4.14 -10.66
C GLY A 84 -2.05 4.96 -9.98
N GLY A 85 -1.69 5.70 -8.94
CA GLY A 85 -2.63 6.44 -8.10
C GLY A 85 -3.47 5.54 -7.19
N SER A 86 -3.00 4.34 -6.83
CA SER A 86 -3.72 3.42 -5.94
C SER A 86 -2.75 2.56 -5.14
N ASN A 87 -3.04 2.37 -3.85
CA ASN A 87 -2.31 1.45 -2.98
C ASN A 87 -2.83 0.01 -3.06
N LEU A 88 -3.85 -0.23 -3.90
CA LEU A 88 -4.51 -1.52 -3.97
C LEU A 88 -3.81 -2.45 -4.94
N VAL A 89 -3.70 -3.71 -4.55
CA VAL A 89 -3.19 -4.79 -5.41
C VAL A 89 -4.35 -5.71 -5.78
N TYR A 90 -4.54 -5.94 -7.06
CA TYR A 90 -5.61 -6.80 -7.58
C TYR A 90 -5.01 -8.18 -7.94
N TRP A 91 -5.54 -9.21 -7.30
CA TRP A 91 -5.10 -10.59 -7.52
C TRP A 91 -6.31 -11.51 -7.67
N ASN A 92 -6.44 -12.17 -8.82
CA ASN A 92 -7.58 -13.02 -9.17
C ASN A 92 -8.94 -12.33 -8.85
N SER A 93 -9.75 -12.90 -7.96
CA SER A 93 -11.04 -12.37 -7.52
C SER A 93 -10.96 -11.46 -6.30
N THR A 94 -9.76 -11.09 -5.87
CA THR A 94 -9.49 -10.39 -4.61
C THR A 94 -8.82 -9.04 -4.86
N VAL A 95 -9.10 -8.07 -4.00
CA VAL A 95 -8.36 -6.81 -3.86
C VAL A 95 -7.67 -6.80 -2.51
N ILE A 96 -6.37 -6.62 -2.54
CA ILE A 96 -5.53 -6.59 -1.35
C ILE A 96 -5.32 -5.12 -0.95
N CYS A 97 -5.65 -4.80 0.31
CA CYS A 97 -5.45 -3.47 0.89
C CYS A 97 -4.44 -3.50 2.03
N HIS A 98 -4.01 -2.32 2.44
CA HIS A 98 -3.05 -2.14 3.52
C HIS A 98 -3.59 -2.64 4.87
N ASP A 99 -2.71 -3.19 5.71
CA ASP A 99 -3.07 -3.81 6.99
C ASP A 99 -3.61 -2.81 8.03
N LEU A 100 -3.24 -1.54 7.91
CA LEU A 100 -3.69 -0.48 8.82
C LEU A 100 -5.17 -0.14 8.63
N TYR A 101 -5.74 -0.35 7.45
CA TYR A 101 -7.12 0.05 7.16
C TYR A 101 -8.12 -1.04 7.55
N ARG A 102 -9.25 -0.58 8.08
CA ARG A 102 -10.48 -1.37 8.22
C ARG A 102 -11.44 -0.94 7.13
N PHE A 103 -11.41 -1.57 5.97
CA PHE A 103 -12.14 -1.15 4.78
C PHE A 103 -13.62 -0.76 5.04
N GLN A 104 -14.31 -1.46 5.92
CA GLN A 104 -15.71 -1.17 6.25
C GLN A 104 -15.92 0.20 6.93
N TYR A 105 -14.88 0.77 7.54
CA TYR A 105 -14.92 2.05 8.26
C TYR A 105 -14.09 3.12 7.56
N ASP A 106 -12.98 2.72 6.94
CA ASP A 106 -11.97 3.62 6.37
C ASP A 106 -12.11 3.79 4.86
N TYR A 107 -13.19 3.27 4.26
CA TYR A 107 -13.42 3.30 2.80
C TYR A 107 -13.53 4.70 2.20
N THR A 108 -13.64 5.74 3.03
CA THR A 108 -13.61 7.15 2.62
C THR A 108 -12.22 7.75 2.63
N SER A 109 -11.18 7.00 3.06
CA SER A 109 -9.81 7.49 3.01
C SER A 109 -9.30 7.59 1.56
N GLU A 110 -8.33 8.48 1.34
CA GLU A 110 -7.82 8.78 0.00
C GLU A 110 -7.26 7.53 -0.70
N GLU A 111 -6.70 6.59 0.05
CA GLU A 111 -6.13 5.34 -0.48
C GLU A 111 -7.17 4.44 -1.18
N PHE A 112 -8.44 4.59 -0.83
CA PHE A 112 -9.53 3.84 -1.47
C PHE A 112 -10.22 4.61 -2.59
N HIS A 113 -9.89 5.88 -2.80
CA HIS A 113 -10.42 6.70 -3.86
C HIS A 113 -9.56 6.67 -5.12
N GLY A 114 -10.01 7.35 -6.16
CA GLY A 114 -9.31 7.40 -7.44
C GLY A 114 -10.04 6.58 -8.51
N ARG A 115 -9.39 5.58 -9.09
CA ARG A 115 -9.91 4.81 -10.23
C ARG A 115 -10.74 3.60 -9.82
N GLN A 116 -11.47 3.66 -8.71
CA GLN A 116 -12.28 2.52 -8.25
C GLN A 116 -13.67 2.92 -7.80
N LEU A 117 -14.61 1.97 -7.96
CA LEU A 117 -15.91 2.00 -7.31
C LEU A 117 -15.86 1.17 -6.04
N ILE A 118 -16.48 1.66 -4.97
CA ILE A 118 -16.47 1.04 -3.64
C ILE A 118 -17.90 0.64 -3.27
N ASP A 119 -18.06 -0.61 -2.84
CA ASP A 119 -19.25 -1.10 -2.17
C ASP A 119 -18.84 -1.63 -0.78
N ALA A 120 -18.79 -0.72 0.19
CA ALA A 120 -18.33 -1.02 1.54
C ALA A 120 -19.24 -2.04 2.25
N LYS A 121 -20.56 -2.02 1.98
CA LYS A 121 -21.51 -2.97 2.58
C LYS A 121 -21.27 -4.40 2.12
N ALA A 122 -20.93 -4.59 0.85
CA ALA A 122 -20.60 -5.90 0.30
C ALA A 122 -19.12 -6.24 0.40
N ASN A 123 -18.30 -5.41 1.03
CA ASN A 123 -16.85 -5.56 1.19
C ASN A 123 -16.15 -5.85 -0.15
N ARG A 124 -16.42 -5.00 -1.16
CA ARG A 124 -15.89 -5.19 -2.51
C ARG A 124 -15.54 -3.89 -3.21
N ILE A 125 -14.58 -3.99 -4.12
CA ILE A 125 -14.12 -2.90 -4.98
C ILE A 125 -14.15 -3.36 -6.44
N ARG A 126 -14.37 -2.41 -7.34
CA ARG A 126 -14.24 -2.58 -8.79
C ARG A 126 -13.29 -1.53 -9.34
N LEU A 127 -12.24 -1.94 -10.05
CA LEU A 127 -11.33 -1.04 -10.74
C LEU A 127 -11.97 -0.49 -12.00
N LEU A 128 -11.88 0.83 -12.19
CA LEU A 128 -12.30 1.53 -13.38
C LEU A 128 -11.08 1.71 -14.30
N CYS A 129 -10.83 0.74 -15.16
CA CYS A 129 -9.83 0.84 -16.23
C CYS A 129 -10.52 1.37 -17.49
N GLN A 130 -10.53 2.69 -17.67
CA GLN A 130 -10.93 3.30 -18.94
C GLN A 130 -9.66 3.69 -19.68
N ASP A 131 -9.50 3.21 -20.91
CA ASP A 131 -8.51 3.64 -21.90
C ASP A 131 -7.01 3.49 -21.51
N LEU A 132 -6.70 2.58 -20.57
CA LEU A 132 -5.32 2.29 -20.22
C LEU A 132 -4.77 1.14 -21.09
N THR A 133 -3.62 1.36 -21.71
CA THR A 133 -2.82 0.28 -22.28
C THR A 133 -2.05 -0.39 -21.15
N PRO A 134 -2.36 -1.66 -20.80
CA PRO A 134 -1.63 -2.34 -19.74
C PRO A 134 -0.16 -2.53 -20.11
N LEU A 135 0.73 -2.28 -19.16
CA LEU A 135 2.13 -2.66 -19.26
C LEU A 135 2.29 -4.06 -18.65
N ASN A 136 2.73 -5.02 -19.49
CA ASN A 136 3.02 -6.37 -19.03
C ASN A 136 4.50 -6.47 -18.66
N MET A 137 4.78 -6.93 -17.46
CA MET A 137 6.14 -7.16 -16.98
C MET A 137 6.25 -8.56 -16.42
N ALA A 138 7.36 -9.24 -16.70
CA ALA A 138 7.64 -10.57 -16.16
C ALA A 138 7.81 -10.54 -14.62
N CYS A 139 8.39 -9.46 -14.11
CA CYS A 139 8.58 -9.22 -12.68
C CYS A 139 8.77 -7.73 -12.45
N ALA A 140 8.23 -7.20 -11.35
CA ALA A 140 8.49 -5.83 -10.89
C ALA A 140 8.14 -5.68 -9.40
N ALA A 141 8.81 -4.77 -8.71
CA ALA A 141 8.44 -4.32 -7.37
C ALA A 141 7.54 -3.09 -7.45
N SER A 142 6.37 -3.13 -6.85
CA SER A 142 5.40 -2.04 -6.90
C SER A 142 5.55 -1.09 -5.72
N PHE A 143 5.73 0.18 -6.04
CA PHE A 143 5.72 1.32 -5.11
C PHE A 143 4.69 2.38 -5.52
N VAL A 144 3.74 2.02 -6.37
CA VAL A 144 2.62 2.90 -6.71
C VAL A 144 1.80 3.21 -5.45
N ASP A 145 1.33 4.45 -5.36
CA ASP A 145 0.69 4.94 -4.14
C ASP A 145 -0.33 6.04 -4.47
N ALA A 146 -1.50 5.99 -3.84
CA ALA A 146 -2.58 6.96 -4.07
C ALA A 146 -2.16 8.40 -3.77
N CYS A 147 -1.25 8.56 -2.83
CA CYS A 147 -0.77 9.86 -2.36
C CYS A 147 0.62 10.23 -2.88
N ALA A 148 1.21 9.44 -3.81
CA ALA A 148 2.56 9.69 -4.33
C ALA A 148 2.75 11.08 -4.95
N GLY A 149 1.69 11.69 -5.51
CA GLY A 149 1.69 13.06 -6.01
C GLY A 149 1.85 14.14 -4.93
N ASN A 150 1.69 13.81 -3.65
CA ASN A 150 1.97 14.68 -2.53
C ASN A 150 3.42 14.49 -2.08
N TYR A 151 4.22 15.57 -2.11
CA TYR A 151 5.65 15.52 -1.77
C TYR A 151 5.94 14.97 -0.37
N ALA A 152 5.10 15.29 0.63
CA ALA A 152 5.27 14.77 1.98
C ALA A 152 5.09 13.25 2.01
N HIS A 153 4.04 12.71 1.39
CA HIS A 153 3.80 11.27 1.29
C HIS A 153 4.90 10.56 0.49
N TRP A 154 5.37 11.20 -0.60
CA TRP A 154 6.49 10.68 -1.35
C TRP A 154 7.73 10.47 -0.47
N LEU A 155 8.12 11.50 0.30
CA LEU A 155 9.30 11.44 1.18
C LEU A 155 9.15 10.51 2.38
N THR A 156 7.95 10.39 2.94
CA THR A 156 7.75 9.67 4.20
C THR A 156 7.23 8.24 4.01
N GLU A 157 6.62 7.95 2.88
CA GLU A 157 5.96 6.66 2.65
C GLU A 157 6.55 5.90 1.45
N VAL A 158 6.71 6.55 0.29
CA VAL A 158 7.16 5.85 -0.92
C VAL A 158 8.67 5.68 -0.95
N LEU A 159 9.42 6.78 -0.84
CA LEU A 159 10.88 6.75 -0.94
C LEU A 159 11.57 5.86 0.10
N PRO A 160 11.16 5.84 1.39
CA PRO A 160 11.74 4.91 2.36
C PRO A 160 11.52 3.44 2.00
N ARG A 161 10.37 3.08 1.43
CA ARG A 161 10.11 1.71 0.95
C ARG A 161 11.05 1.33 -0.18
N ILE A 162 11.28 2.25 -1.14
CA ILE A 162 12.23 2.04 -2.24
C ILE A 162 13.64 1.89 -1.69
N ALA A 163 14.09 2.78 -0.79
CA ALA A 163 15.42 2.72 -0.20
C ALA A 163 15.67 1.38 0.50
N ILE A 164 14.74 0.94 1.35
CA ILE A 164 14.81 -0.36 2.03
C ILE A 164 14.88 -1.51 1.02
N PHE A 165 14.06 -1.47 -0.04
CA PHE A 165 14.05 -2.51 -1.06
C PHE A 165 15.36 -2.62 -1.83
N CYS A 166 15.98 -1.49 -2.16
CA CYS A 166 17.25 -1.44 -2.89
C CYS A 166 18.43 -2.02 -2.09
N GLU A 167 18.34 -2.09 -0.76
CA GLU A 167 19.35 -2.72 0.10
C GLU A 167 19.24 -4.26 0.12
N ILE A 168 18.21 -4.84 -0.52
CA ILE A 168 17.99 -6.29 -0.52
C ILE A 168 18.68 -6.89 -1.76
N GLU A 169 19.82 -7.51 -1.56
CA GLU A 169 20.64 -8.08 -2.65
C GLU A 169 19.86 -9.06 -3.54
N GLU A 170 18.97 -9.87 -2.96
CA GLU A 170 18.11 -10.82 -3.69
C GLU A 170 17.27 -10.16 -4.78
N TYR A 171 16.90 -8.87 -4.59
CA TYR A 171 16.02 -8.13 -5.50
C TYR A 171 16.74 -7.02 -6.30
N ALA A 172 18.07 -7.00 -6.31
CA ALA A 172 18.87 -5.94 -6.94
C ALA A 172 18.58 -5.73 -8.44
N ASN A 173 18.07 -6.74 -9.13
CA ASN A 173 17.74 -6.68 -10.56
C ASN A 173 16.23 -6.63 -10.84
N VAL A 174 15.40 -6.46 -9.80
CA VAL A 174 13.95 -6.37 -9.97
C VAL A 174 13.57 -4.92 -10.33
N PRO A 175 12.92 -4.68 -11.48
CA PRO A 175 12.47 -3.35 -11.87
C PRO A 175 11.51 -2.76 -10.83
N ILE A 176 11.59 -1.44 -10.64
CA ILE A 176 10.73 -0.69 -9.73
C ILE A 176 9.63 0.00 -10.52
N LEU A 177 8.37 -0.14 -10.09
CA LEU A 177 7.21 0.58 -10.59
C LEU A 177 6.86 1.72 -9.63
N VAL A 178 6.79 2.92 -10.16
CA VAL A 178 6.34 4.13 -9.46
C VAL A 178 5.26 4.83 -10.28
N ASP A 179 4.56 5.78 -9.68
CA ASP A 179 3.58 6.59 -10.39
C ASP A 179 4.23 7.51 -11.40
N GLU A 180 3.52 7.79 -12.50
CA GLU A 180 3.92 8.75 -13.51
C GLU A 180 3.60 10.18 -13.03
N GLY A 181 4.40 11.16 -13.51
CA GLY A 181 4.14 12.58 -13.24
C GLY A 181 4.47 13.01 -11.81
N LEU A 182 5.28 12.24 -11.10
CA LEU A 182 5.85 12.67 -9.82
C LEU A 182 6.74 13.89 -10.03
N HIS A 183 6.82 14.72 -9.01
CA HIS A 183 7.50 16.03 -8.93
C HIS A 183 8.57 16.30 -9.99
N SER A 184 8.42 17.41 -10.71
CA SER A 184 9.33 17.88 -11.77
C SER A 184 10.58 18.60 -11.27
N ASN A 185 10.83 18.61 -9.97
CA ASN A 185 11.94 19.32 -9.33
C ASN A 185 13.12 18.39 -9.06
#